data_1d34d0abe9b6e51c14e87e0e775cf4ba
#
_entry.id   1d34d0abe9b6e51c14e87e0e775cf4ba
#
_cell.length_a   1.000
_cell.length_b   1.000
_cell.length_c   1.000
_cell.angle_alpha   90.00
_cell.angle_beta   90.00
_cell.angle_gamma   90.00
#
_symmetry.space_group_name_H-M   'P 1'
#
loop_
_entity.id
_entity.type
_entity.pdbx_description
1 polymer ?
#
loop_
_entity_poly.entity_id
_entity_poly.type
_entity_poly.pdbx_seq_one_letter_code
_entity_poly.pdbx_strand_id
1 'polypeptide(L)'
;MPSEKLEEVDVLILADVPEITPEQAKRFSHHVKQGNGLVWFPGDNLKTAVWNERMTKGASPLLPAMLGQPKNTATDTGTGRPLNPSMPHHGITLPLRSLPEDLLSETLFLRRLEVEPSLASFPILSLAGSGGPILLEHSLGRGHVFMFTTSAGTSWNNMAQTPVFPMLMQQIVTYLSGREFERPRVVGDSISL
;
A
#
# COMPACT_ATOMS: atom_id res chain seq x y z
N MET A 1 -10.48 17.53 7.25
CA MET A 1 -9.21 18.26 7.20
C MET A 1 -9.43 19.58 6.45
N PRO A 2 -8.94 20.72 6.95
CA PRO A 2 -8.94 21.99 6.21
C PRO A 2 -8.13 21.85 4.92
N SER A 3 -8.51 22.57 3.86
CA SER A 3 -7.88 22.48 2.53
C SER A 3 -6.39 22.80 2.51
N GLU A 4 -6.01 23.82 3.27
CA GLU A 4 -4.64 24.36 3.34
C GLU A 4 -3.60 23.35 3.86
N LYS A 5 -3.99 22.41 4.71
CA LYS A 5 -3.04 21.43 5.29
C LYS A 5 -2.67 20.26 4.38
N LEU A 6 -3.45 19.98 3.31
CA LEU A 6 -3.14 18.89 2.41
C LEU A 6 -2.04 19.26 1.40
N GLU A 7 -1.89 20.54 1.08
CA GLU A 7 -0.88 21.04 0.14
C GLU A 7 0.54 21.02 0.72
N GLU A 8 0.64 20.95 2.05
CA GLU A 8 1.93 20.92 2.78
C GLU A 8 2.44 19.48 3.05
N VAL A 9 1.70 18.46 2.59
CA VAL A 9 1.97 17.06 2.91
C VAL A 9 2.41 16.32 1.67
N ASP A 10 3.59 15.68 1.71
CA ASP A 10 4.10 14.87 0.59
C ASP A 10 3.36 13.53 0.49
N VAL A 11 2.94 12.94 1.61
CA VAL A 11 2.33 11.62 1.66
C VAL A 11 1.10 11.63 2.55
N LEU A 12 -0.05 11.25 1.98
CA LEU A 12 -1.31 11.07 2.71
C LEU A 12 -1.52 9.57 3.01
N ILE A 13 -1.75 9.24 4.27
CA ILE A 13 -2.08 7.87 4.68
C ILE A 13 -3.53 7.83 5.16
N LEU A 14 -4.35 7.00 4.53
CA LEU A 14 -5.75 6.75 4.90
C LEU A 14 -5.87 5.32 5.41
N ALA A 15 -6.19 5.15 6.69
CA ALA A 15 -6.35 3.84 7.32
C ALA A 15 -7.73 3.72 7.96
N ASP A 16 -8.46 2.67 7.60
CA ASP A 16 -9.82 2.35 8.09
C ASP A 16 -10.80 3.53 8.02
N VAL A 17 -10.71 4.35 6.96
CA VAL A 17 -11.63 5.44 6.72
C VAL A 17 -12.94 4.86 6.15
N PRO A 18 -14.08 4.96 6.86
CA PRO A 18 -15.31 4.30 6.45
C PRO A 18 -15.82 4.76 5.10
N GLU A 19 -15.83 6.05 4.89
CA GLU A 19 -16.28 6.71 3.66
C GLU A 19 -15.62 8.08 3.49
N ILE A 20 -15.68 8.62 2.29
CA ILE A 20 -15.19 9.95 1.95
C ILE A 20 -16.28 10.72 1.22
N THR A 21 -16.24 12.06 1.29
CA THR A 21 -17.13 12.91 0.51
C THR A 21 -16.65 13.04 -0.95
N PRO A 22 -17.50 13.46 -1.89
CA PRO A 22 -17.07 13.76 -3.26
C PRO A 22 -15.96 14.82 -3.33
N GLU A 23 -16.01 15.81 -2.45
CA GLU A 23 -14.99 16.87 -2.33
C GLU A 23 -13.65 16.30 -1.87
N GLN A 24 -13.67 15.41 -0.87
CA GLN A 24 -12.47 14.72 -0.40
C GLN A 24 -11.87 13.86 -1.53
N ALA A 25 -12.69 13.12 -2.28
CA ALA A 25 -12.24 12.32 -3.41
C ALA A 25 -11.52 13.17 -4.48
N LYS A 26 -12.11 14.32 -4.85
CA LYS A 26 -11.49 15.27 -5.79
C LYS A 26 -10.16 15.81 -5.27
N ARG A 27 -10.11 16.18 -3.99
CA ARG A 27 -8.90 16.73 -3.35
C ARG A 27 -7.79 15.70 -3.29
N PHE A 28 -8.07 14.45 -2.91
CA PHE A 28 -7.07 13.38 -2.88
C PHE A 28 -6.55 13.07 -4.28
N SER A 29 -7.45 13.01 -5.29
CA SER A 29 -7.03 12.83 -6.68
C SER A 29 -6.17 13.99 -7.19
N HIS A 30 -6.50 15.24 -6.82
CA HIS A 30 -5.70 16.40 -7.17
C HIS A 30 -4.32 16.34 -6.52
N HIS A 31 -4.26 16.04 -5.22
CA HIS A 31 -3.03 15.90 -4.44
C HIS A 31 -2.06 14.91 -5.08
N VAL A 32 -2.54 13.71 -5.44
CA VAL A 32 -1.70 12.71 -6.10
C VAL A 32 -1.26 13.17 -7.50
N LYS A 33 -2.18 13.74 -8.30
CA LYS A 33 -1.86 14.24 -9.66
C LYS A 33 -0.77 15.32 -9.66
N GLN A 34 -0.61 16.07 -8.58
CA GLN A 34 0.45 17.07 -8.42
C GLN A 34 1.83 16.46 -8.11
N GLY A 35 1.92 15.17 -7.84
CA GLY A 35 3.18 14.48 -7.59
C GLY A 35 3.33 13.94 -6.17
N ASN A 36 2.30 14.11 -5.33
CA ASN A 36 2.33 13.60 -3.96
C ASN A 36 1.87 12.14 -3.89
N GLY A 37 2.05 11.52 -2.72
CA GLY A 37 1.75 10.12 -2.49
C GLY A 37 0.46 9.88 -1.72
N LEU A 38 -0.20 8.76 -2.02
CA LEU A 38 -1.31 8.24 -1.22
C LEU A 38 -1.03 6.80 -0.82
N VAL A 39 -1.20 6.49 0.47
CA VAL A 39 -1.23 5.13 1.00
C VAL A 39 -2.62 4.85 1.56
N TRP A 40 -3.24 3.78 1.10
CA TRP A 40 -4.59 3.43 1.51
C TRP A 40 -4.65 2.03 2.13
N PHE A 41 -5.30 1.93 3.30
CA PHE A 41 -5.56 0.69 4.00
C PHE A 41 -7.06 0.52 4.23
N PRO A 42 -7.64 -0.63 3.89
CA PRO A 42 -9.00 -0.97 4.34
C PRO A 42 -9.05 -1.26 5.83
N GLY A 43 -10.25 -1.40 6.36
CA GLY A 43 -10.49 -1.85 7.71
C GLY A 43 -11.91 -2.37 7.89
N ASP A 44 -12.28 -2.66 9.12
CA ASP A 44 -13.58 -3.25 9.46
C ASP A 44 -14.75 -2.29 9.23
N ASN A 45 -14.50 -0.96 9.20
CA ASN A 45 -15.51 0.06 9.01
C ASN A 45 -15.76 0.45 7.54
N LEU A 46 -15.04 -0.15 6.60
CA LEU A 46 -15.01 0.25 5.19
C LEU A 46 -16.39 0.08 4.51
N LYS A 47 -16.92 1.15 3.94
CA LYS A 47 -18.09 1.14 3.05
C LYS A 47 -17.65 0.99 1.60
N THR A 48 -17.41 -0.24 1.16
CA THR A 48 -16.83 -0.55 -0.17
C THR A 48 -17.59 0.07 -1.33
N ALA A 49 -18.94 0.11 -1.26
CA ALA A 49 -19.77 0.70 -2.31
C ALA A 49 -19.48 2.19 -2.52
N VAL A 50 -19.30 2.94 -1.42
CA VAL A 50 -19.00 4.38 -1.46
C VAL A 50 -17.60 4.62 -2.04
N TRP A 51 -16.63 3.83 -1.62
CA TRP A 51 -15.25 3.92 -2.13
C TRP A 51 -15.19 3.56 -3.61
N ASN A 52 -15.87 2.49 -4.04
CA ASN A 52 -15.94 2.09 -5.43
C ASN A 52 -16.56 3.18 -6.30
N GLU A 53 -17.66 3.79 -5.85
CA GLU A 53 -18.31 4.86 -6.59
C GLU A 53 -17.39 6.07 -6.79
N ARG A 54 -16.63 6.45 -5.76
CA ARG A 54 -15.88 7.71 -5.72
C ARG A 54 -14.43 7.60 -6.16
N MET A 55 -13.80 6.43 -6.03
CA MET A 55 -12.35 6.28 -6.16
C MET A 55 -11.89 5.27 -7.21
N THR A 56 -12.77 4.38 -7.68
CA THR A 56 -12.39 3.34 -8.65
C THR A 56 -12.99 3.55 -10.03
N LYS A 57 -13.94 4.48 -10.17
CA LYS A 57 -14.62 4.75 -11.44
C LYS A 57 -14.03 5.96 -12.18
N GLY A 58 -14.29 6.01 -13.49
CA GLY A 58 -13.89 7.12 -14.35
C GLY A 58 -12.61 6.84 -15.13
N ALA A 59 -12.20 7.82 -15.93
CA ALA A 59 -11.03 7.71 -16.83
C ALA A 59 -9.68 7.71 -16.08
N SER A 60 -9.67 8.18 -14.84
CA SER A 60 -8.46 8.25 -14.01
C SER A 60 -8.82 7.92 -12.56
N PRO A 61 -9.10 6.65 -12.25
CA PRO A 61 -9.45 6.23 -10.89
C PRO A 61 -8.28 6.49 -9.94
N LEU A 62 -8.58 6.86 -8.69
CA LEU A 62 -7.55 7.06 -7.68
C LEU A 62 -7.05 5.72 -7.13
N LEU A 63 -7.96 4.78 -6.82
CA LEU A 63 -7.55 3.45 -6.38
C LEU A 63 -7.30 2.52 -7.57
N PRO A 64 -6.26 1.68 -7.50
CA PRO A 64 -5.82 0.80 -8.58
C PRO A 64 -6.71 -0.41 -8.83
N ALA A 65 -7.72 -0.63 -7.98
CA ALA A 65 -8.55 -1.82 -8.05
C ALA A 65 -9.97 -1.55 -7.58
N MET A 66 -10.93 -2.29 -8.14
CA MET A 66 -12.29 -2.33 -7.62
C MET A 66 -12.32 -3.17 -6.34
N LEU A 67 -12.99 -2.67 -5.31
CA LEU A 67 -13.03 -3.26 -3.98
C LEU A 67 -14.19 -4.26 -3.90
N GLY A 68 -13.87 -5.49 -3.53
CA GLY A 68 -14.83 -6.55 -3.21
C GLY A 68 -15.10 -6.67 -1.72
N GLN A 69 -15.43 -7.87 -1.28
CA GLN A 69 -15.69 -8.18 0.13
C GLN A 69 -14.43 -8.64 0.85
N PRO A 70 -14.34 -8.44 2.17
CA PRO A 70 -13.29 -9.07 2.98
C PRO A 70 -13.37 -10.60 2.87
N LYS A 71 -12.23 -11.23 2.61
CA LYS A 71 -12.07 -12.67 2.47
C LYS A 71 -11.09 -13.20 3.50
N ASN A 72 -11.46 -14.32 4.12
CA ASN A 72 -10.52 -15.06 4.96
C ASN A 72 -9.44 -15.69 4.07
N THR A 73 -8.19 -15.51 4.45
CA THR A 73 -7.02 -16.08 3.77
C THR A 73 -6.33 -17.17 4.59
N ALA A 74 -6.85 -17.46 5.80
CA ALA A 74 -6.30 -18.51 6.62
C ALA A 74 -6.28 -19.86 5.87
N THR A 75 -5.29 -20.67 6.20
CA THR A 75 -5.18 -22.05 5.73
C THR A 75 -6.24 -22.93 6.40
N ASP A 76 -6.38 -24.18 5.96
CA ASP A 76 -7.32 -25.13 6.57
C ASP A 76 -7.03 -25.40 8.06
N THR A 77 -5.81 -25.13 8.51
CA THR A 77 -5.39 -25.20 9.92
C THR A 77 -5.71 -23.93 10.73
N GLY A 78 -6.34 -22.94 10.11
CA GLY A 78 -6.66 -21.66 10.76
C GLY A 78 -5.47 -20.69 10.86
N THR A 79 -4.30 -21.07 10.35
CA THR A 79 -3.11 -20.21 10.34
C THR A 79 -3.21 -19.21 9.18
N GLY A 80 -2.84 -17.95 9.42
CA GLY A 80 -2.76 -16.94 8.37
C GLY A 80 -1.77 -17.32 7.26
N ARG A 81 -1.95 -16.76 6.05
CA ARG A 81 -1.00 -16.96 4.96
C ARG A 81 0.17 -15.98 5.06
N PRO A 82 1.42 -16.44 4.86
CA PRO A 82 2.57 -15.56 4.78
C PRO A 82 2.64 -14.81 3.44
N LEU A 83 3.55 -13.85 3.37
CA LEU A 83 3.93 -13.20 2.11
C LEU A 83 4.60 -14.22 1.17
N ASN A 84 4.40 -14.01 -0.13
CA ASN A 84 5.17 -14.72 -1.14
C ASN A 84 6.63 -14.20 -1.12
N PRO A 85 7.64 -15.04 -0.90
CA PRO A 85 9.04 -14.60 -0.90
C PRO A 85 9.50 -14.17 -2.30
N SER A 86 8.85 -14.64 -3.37
CA SER A 86 9.10 -14.21 -4.74
C SER A 86 8.45 -12.85 -4.99
N MET A 87 9.17 -11.78 -4.65
CA MET A 87 8.71 -10.40 -4.83
C MET A 87 9.30 -9.81 -6.12
N PRO A 88 8.57 -8.92 -6.82
CA PRO A 88 9.11 -8.19 -7.97
C PRO A 88 10.32 -7.34 -7.58
N HIS A 89 11.17 -7.02 -8.56
CA HIS A 89 12.23 -6.05 -8.40
C HIS A 89 11.64 -4.64 -8.38
N HIS A 90 11.45 -4.09 -7.18
CA HIS A 90 10.94 -2.75 -6.94
C HIS A 90 11.70 -2.11 -5.78
N GLY A 91 11.86 -0.78 -5.78
CA GLY A 91 12.57 -0.07 -4.71
C GLY A 91 12.03 -0.40 -3.32
N ILE A 92 10.72 -0.56 -3.20
CA ILE A 92 10.03 -0.89 -1.94
C ILE A 92 10.34 -2.31 -1.47
N THR A 93 10.52 -3.27 -2.38
CA THR A 93 10.75 -4.68 -2.02
C THR A 93 12.20 -5.02 -1.76
N LEU A 94 13.15 -4.17 -2.17
CA LEU A 94 14.58 -4.46 -2.02
C LEU A 94 14.99 -4.83 -0.58
N PRO A 95 14.62 -4.06 0.46
CA PRO A 95 14.99 -4.42 1.82
C PRO A 95 14.29 -5.69 2.31
N LEU A 96 13.02 -5.90 1.91
CA LEU A 96 12.26 -7.09 2.29
C LEU A 96 12.87 -8.37 1.72
N ARG A 97 13.41 -8.30 0.50
CA ARG A 97 14.08 -9.43 -0.15
C ARG A 97 15.40 -9.82 0.53
N SER A 98 15.95 -8.93 1.34
CA SER A 98 17.17 -9.18 2.13
C SER A 98 16.85 -9.74 3.52
N LEU A 99 15.57 -9.80 3.91
CA LEU A 99 15.17 -10.39 5.17
C LEU A 99 15.31 -11.92 5.14
N PRO A 100 15.65 -12.53 6.28
CA PRO A 100 15.55 -13.98 6.44
C PRO A 100 14.13 -14.48 6.12
N GLU A 101 14.03 -15.64 5.50
CA GLU A 101 12.77 -16.19 5.02
C GLU A 101 11.79 -16.51 6.16
N ASP A 102 12.32 -16.86 7.34
CA ASP A 102 11.55 -17.06 8.58
C ASP A 102 10.81 -15.80 9.01
N LEU A 103 11.44 -14.62 8.98
CA LEU A 103 10.78 -13.35 9.30
C LEU A 103 9.63 -13.00 8.33
N LEU A 104 9.78 -13.32 7.05
CA LEU A 104 8.69 -13.16 6.08
C LEU A 104 7.56 -14.15 6.33
N SER A 105 7.90 -15.39 6.69
CA SER A 105 6.93 -16.45 6.97
C SER A 105 6.17 -16.26 8.28
N GLU A 106 6.72 -15.54 9.25
CA GLU A 106 6.07 -15.15 10.50
C GLU A 106 5.05 -14.01 10.31
N THR A 107 5.14 -13.27 9.20
CA THR A 107 4.19 -12.22 8.87
C THR A 107 2.95 -12.82 8.21
N LEU A 108 1.91 -13.01 9.00
CA LEU A 108 0.71 -13.77 8.64
C LEU A 108 -0.49 -12.89 8.38
N PHE A 109 -1.22 -13.20 7.34
CA PHE A 109 -2.43 -12.51 6.92
C PHE A 109 -3.64 -13.46 7.08
N LEU A 110 -4.59 -13.06 7.91
CA LEU A 110 -5.82 -13.80 8.20
C LEU A 110 -6.95 -13.35 7.28
N ARG A 111 -6.94 -12.09 6.87
CA ARG A 111 -8.00 -11.48 6.07
C ARG A 111 -7.43 -10.47 5.10
N ARG A 112 -7.99 -10.41 3.91
CA ARG A 112 -7.77 -9.36 2.94
C ARG A 112 -9.05 -8.99 2.23
N LEU A 113 -9.08 -7.81 1.64
CA LEU A 113 -10.14 -7.41 0.72
C LEU A 113 -9.94 -8.14 -0.62
N GLU A 114 -11.00 -8.72 -1.18
CA GLU A 114 -10.97 -9.13 -2.59
C GLU A 114 -10.91 -7.87 -3.46
N VAL A 115 -10.13 -7.93 -4.51
CA VAL A 115 -9.97 -6.80 -5.42
C VAL A 115 -9.91 -7.30 -6.85
N GLU A 116 -10.44 -6.47 -7.75
CA GLU A 116 -10.27 -6.63 -9.20
C GLU A 116 -9.28 -5.56 -9.68
N PRO A 117 -7.98 -5.91 -9.86
CA PRO A 117 -6.96 -4.95 -10.26
C PRO A 117 -7.25 -4.38 -11.64
N SER A 118 -7.03 -3.07 -11.81
CA SER A 118 -7.06 -2.45 -13.13
C SER A 118 -5.83 -2.81 -13.94
N LEU A 119 -5.87 -2.62 -15.27
CA LEU A 119 -4.71 -2.86 -16.15
C LEU A 119 -3.49 -1.97 -15.81
N ALA A 120 -3.72 -0.86 -15.15
CA ALA A 120 -2.67 0.08 -14.75
C ALA A 120 -2.10 -0.20 -13.34
N SER A 121 -2.61 -1.22 -12.65
CA SER A 121 -2.14 -1.59 -11.33
C SER A 121 -0.96 -2.56 -11.38
N PHE A 122 0.01 -2.39 -10.49
CA PHE A 122 1.15 -3.27 -10.37
C PHE A 122 1.18 -3.92 -8.96
N PRO A 123 1.13 -5.26 -8.87
CA PRO A 123 1.21 -5.95 -7.58
C PRO A 123 2.65 -5.94 -7.07
N ILE A 124 2.85 -5.28 -5.92
CA ILE A 124 4.15 -5.18 -5.22
C ILE A 124 4.34 -6.36 -4.26
N LEU A 125 3.32 -6.68 -3.48
CA LEU A 125 3.33 -7.79 -2.54
C LEU A 125 2.11 -8.68 -2.76
N SER A 126 2.31 -9.98 -2.65
CA SER A 126 1.24 -10.99 -2.73
C SER A 126 1.39 -12.01 -1.62
N LEU A 127 0.32 -12.71 -1.31
CA LEU A 127 0.36 -13.87 -0.40
C LEU A 127 0.93 -15.10 -1.11
N ALA A 128 1.50 -15.99 -0.34
CA ALA A 128 1.97 -17.28 -0.83
C ALA A 128 0.82 -18.11 -1.44
N GLY A 129 1.14 -18.90 -2.46
CA GLY A 129 0.16 -19.67 -3.24
C GLY A 129 -0.78 -18.75 -4.03
N SER A 130 -2.07 -19.13 -4.11
CA SER A 130 -3.11 -18.37 -4.82
C SER A 130 -3.76 -17.29 -3.93
N GLY A 131 -3.05 -16.79 -2.91
CA GLY A 131 -3.64 -15.93 -1.90
C GLY A 131 -3.99 -14.50 -2.36
N GLY A 132 -3.48 -14.06 -3.50
CA GLY A 132 -3.77 -12.75 -4.11
C GLY A 132 -2.91 -11.59 -3.60
N PRO A 133 -3.08 -10.38 -4.17
CA PRO A 133 -2.26 -9.23 -3.84
C PRO A 133 -2.55 -8.69 -2.44
N ILE A 134 -1.50 -8.20 -1.78
CA ILE A 134 -1.55 -7.50 -0.49
C ILE A 134 -1.25 -6.02 -0.66
N LEU A 135 -0.38 -5.67 -1.60
CA LEU A 135 -0.02 -4.30 -1.93
C LEU A 135 -0.02 -4.12 -3.44
N LEU A 136 -0.76 -3.14 -3.89
CA LEU A 136 -0.84 -2.69 -5.29
C LEU A 136 -0.30 -1.27 -5.40
N GLU A 137 0.42 -1.00 -6.47
CA GLU A 137 0.83 0.34 -6.88
C GLU A 137 0.05 0.79 -8.12
N HIS A 138 -0.15 2.09 -8.21
CA HIS A 138 -0.74 2.77 -9.35
C HIS A 138 -0.17 4.17 -9.49
N SER A 139 0.22 4.54 -10.70
CA SER A 139 0.65 5.91 -11.02
C SER A 139 -0.55 6.74 -11.46
N LEU A 140 -0.69 7.93 -10.88
CA LEU A 140 -1.76 8.87 -11.22
C LEU A 140 -1.20 10.28 -11.40
N GLY A 141 -1.17 10.77 -12.64
CA GLY A 141 -0.49 12.02 -12.95
C GLY A 141 1.01 11.91 -12.71
N ARG A 142 1.54 12.73 -11.78
CA ARG A 142 2.95 12.69 -11.38
C ARG A 142 3.22 11.94 -10.08
N GLY A 143 2.15 11.54 -9.37
CA GLY A 143 2.25 10.86 -8.08
C GLY A 143 1.86 9.39 -8.15
N HIS A 144 1.94 8.74 -7.00
CA HIS A 144 1.69 7.31 -6.87
C HIS A 144 0.71 7.01 -5.74
N VAL A 145 -0.05 5.94 -5.93
CA VAL A 145 -0.98 5.40 -4.94
C VAL A 145 -0.53 3.99 -4.57
N PHE A 146 -0.36 3.74 -3.29
CA PHE A 146 -0.17 2.40 -2.73
C PHE A 146 -1.44 1.97 -2.01
N MET A 147 -2.03 0.91 -2.50
CA MET A 147 -3.25 0.35 -1.95
C MET A 147 -2.96 -1.00 -1.32
N PHE A 148 -3.12 -1.07 0.00
CA PHE A 148 -3.15 -2.34 0.70
C PHE A 148 -4.52 -2.99 0.57
N THR A 149 -4.54 -4.31 0.52
CA THR A 149 -5.78 -5.11 0.57
C THR A 149 -6.06 -5.65 1.97
N THR A 150 -5.15 -5.40 2.92
CA THR A 150 -5.28 -5.76 4.33
C THR A 150 -5.26 -4.52 5.21
N SER A 151 -5.74 -4.64 6.46
CA SER A 151 -5.79 -3.49 7.39
C SER A 151 -4.40 -3.11 7.93
N ALA A 152 -4.25 -1.87 8.37
CA ALA A 152 -3.08 -1.43 9.12
C ALA A 152 -3.08 -1.93 10.58
N GLY A 153 -4.23 -2.39 11.09
CA GLY A 153 -4.37 -2.93 12.43
C GLY A 153 -4.16 -4.45 12.48
N THR A 154 -4.20 -5.00 13.70
CA THR A 154 -3.90 -6.41 13.95
C THR A 154 -5.08 -7.37 13.80
N SER A 155 -6.29 -6.87 13.47
CA SER A 155 -7.48 -7.71 13.29
C SER A 155 -7.44 -8.57 12.01
N TRP A 156 -6.71 -8.13 10.99
CA TRP A 156 -6.62 -8.82 9.70
C TRP A 156 -5.26 -9.50 9.46
N ASN A 157 -4.24 -9.12 10.19
CA ASN A 157 -2.87 -9.61 10.05
C ASN A 157 -2.06 -9.28 11.30
N ASN A 158 -0.85 -9.81 11.41
CA ASN A 158 0.11 -9.47 12.46
C ASN A 158 1.26 -8.60 11.95
N MET A 159 1.16 -8.05 10.75
CA MET A 159 2.25 -7.30 10.08
C MET A 159 2.81 -6.17 10.96
N ALA A 160 1.92 -5.44 11.68
CA ALA A 160 2.34 -4.37 12.59
C ALA A 160 3.18 -4.85 13.81
N GLN A 161 3.20 -6.16 14.06
CA GLN A 161 3.97 -6.79 15.14
C GLN A 161 5.29 -7.39 14.65
N THR A 162 5.59 -7.28 13.34
CA THR A 162 6.79 -7.82 12.70
C THR A 162 7.67 -6.69 12.15
N PRO A 163 8.98 -6.92 11.92
CA PRO A 163 9.85 -5.93 11.30
C PRO A 163 9.45 -5.52 9.88
N VAL A 164 8.61 -6.32 9.21
CA VAL A 164 8.15 -6.07 7.85
C VAL A 164 7.40 -4.74 7.74
N PHE A 165 6.53 -4.42 8.71
CA PHE A 165 5.70 -3.22 8.62
C PHE A 165 6.50 -1.91 8.67
N PRO A 166 7.35 -1.66 9.69
CA PRO A 166 8.12 -0.42 9.72
C PRO A 166 9.08 -0.29 8.54
N MET A 167 9.72 -1.37 8.11
CA MET A 167 10.58 -1.37 6.94
C MET A 167 9.80 -1.01 5.67
N LEU A 168 8.65 -1.65 5.45
CA LEU A 168 7.79 -1.41 4.30
C LEU A 168 7.28 0.03 4.28
N MET A 169 6.77 0.52 5.39
CA MET A 169 6.24 1.88 5.49
C MET A 169 7.33 2.94 5.28
N GLN A 170 8.52 2.72 5.80
CA GLN A 170 9.66 3.60 5.56
C GLN A 170 10.00 3.67 4.07
N GLN A 171 10.05 2.51 3.38
CA GLN A 171 10.32 2.45 1.95
C GLN A 171 9.24 3.17 1.14
N ILE A 172 7.96 2.91 1.46
CA ILE A 172 6.82 3.55 0.78
C ILE A 172 6.88 5.08 0.95
N VAL A 173 7.05 5.57 2.18
CA VAL A 173 7.09 7.02 2.44
C VAL A 173 8.29 7.66 1.74
N THR A 174 9.46 7.04 1.77
CA THR A 174 10.66 7.55 1.07
C THR A 174 10.43 7.59 -0.44
N TYR A 175 9.89 6.54 -1.01
CA TYR A 175 9.57 6.46 -2.44
C TYR A 175 8.56 7.55 -2.84
N LEU A 176 7.49 7.73 -2.08
CA LEU A 176 6.42 8.70 -2.37
C LEU A 176 6.85 10.15 -2.15
N SER A 177 7.76 10.42 -1.24
CA SER A 177 8.28 11.78 -0.99
C SER A 177 9.33 12.23 -2.00
N GLY A 178 9.70 11.37 -2.96
CA GLY A 178 10.76 11.66 -3.93
C GLY A 178 12.15 11.82 -3.28
N ARG A 179 12.28 11.48 -2.02
CA ARG A 179 13.56 11.50 -1.32
C ARG A 179 14.31 10.26 -1.72
N GLU A 180 15.37 10.41 -2.50
CA GLU A 180 16.32 9.32 -2.68
C GLU A 180 16.84 8.88 -1.31
N PHE A 181 16.92 7.57 -1.10
CA PHE A 181 17.70 7.06 0.02
C PHE A 181 19.12 7.61 -0.15
N GLU A 182 19.53 8.55 0.69
CA GLU A 182 20.93 8.78 0.90
C GLU A 182 21.52 7.45 1.37
N ARG A 183 22.15 6.73 0.45
CA ARG A 183 22.97 5.58 0.84
C ARG A 183 23.91 6.11 1.91
N PRO A 184 24.04 5.44 3.06
CA PRO A 184 25.05 5.84 4.02
C PRO A 184 26.37 5.91 3.28
N ARG A 185 26.90 7.13 3.11
CA ARG A 185 28.17 7.35 2.40
C ARG A 185 29.24 6.72 3.27
N VAL A 186 29.89 5.71 2.74
CA VAL A 186 31.11 5.14 3.36
C VAL A 186 32.23 6.14 3.10
N VAL A 187 33.06 6.38 4.11
CA VAL A 187 34.26 7.23 3.96
C VAL A 187 35.12 6.68 2.82
N GLY A 188 35.21 7.42 1.72
CA GLY A 188 35.92 7.00 0.50
C GLY A 188 35.07 7.04 -0.79
N ASP A 189 33.76 7.29 -0.72
CA ASP A 189 32.92 7.46 -1.91
C ASP A 189 33.26 8.78 -2.63
N SER A 190 33.51 8.68 -3.94
CA SER A 190 33.76 9.85 -4.79
C SER A 190 32.46 10.66 -4.98
N ILE A 191 32.54 11.96 -4.75
CA ILE A 191 31.46 12.90 -5.03
C ILE A 191 31.55 13.28 -6.50
N SER A 192 30.61 12.87 -7.33
CA SER A 192 30.42 13.46 -8.65
C SER A 192 29.64 14.77 -8.46
N LEU A 193 30.29 15.89 -8.80
CA LEU A 193 29.71 17.24 -8.88
C LEU A 193 28.91 17.39 -10.16
#